data_6dbca938bbfdcc5908a7cd34f977698f
#
_entry.id   6dbca938bbfdcc5908a7cd34f977698f
#
_cell.length_a   1.000
_cell.length_b   1.000
_cell.length_c   1.000
_cell.angle_alpha   90.00
_cell.angle_beta   90.00
_cell.angle_gamma   90.00
#
_symmetry.space_group_name_H-M   'P 1'
#
loop_
_entity.id
_entity.type
_entity.pdbx_description
1 polymer ?
#
loop_
_entity_poly.entity_id
_entity_poly.type
_entity_poly.pdbx_seq_one_letter_code
_entity_poly.pdbx_strand_id
1 'polypeptide(L)'
;FALNLAFNGEGVASPQEAALALAHPGPERVLLAFVAGEPAGFLCGLLKRSACYSRPSAEVTELYVCPGCRRQGVARQLLEAFLDACRQEGVEAVTVLTGEDNAPAQALYQRMGFSPSGEAHFEQGL
;
A
#
# COMPACT_ATOMS: atom_id res chain seq x y z
N PHE A 1 -1.98 -13.15 6.12
CA PHE A 1 -1.26 -14.18 5.36
C PHE A 1 -2.03 -14.62 4.11
N ALA A 2 -3.27 -15.09 4.28
CA ALA A 2 -4.05 -15.62 3.15
C ALA A 2 -4.25 -14.59 2.03
N LEU A 3 -4.51 -13.33 2.37
CA LEU A 3 -4.65 -12.26 1.38
C LEU A 3 -3.32 -11.98 0.68
N ASN A 4 -2.23 -11.97 1.42
CA ASN A 4 -0.90 -11.76 0.85
C ASN A 4 -0.53 -12.90 -0.10
N LEU A 5 -0.78 -14.15 0.30
CA LEU A 5 -0.55 -15.32 -0.55
C LEU A 5 -1.39 -15.26 -1.82
N ALA A 6 -2.67 -14.86 -1.72
CA ALA A 6 -3.55 -14.73 -2.86
C ALA A 6 -3.09 -13.64 -3.85
N PHE A 7 -2.47 -12.57 -3.34
CA PHE A 7 -2.01 -11.45 -4.17
C PHE A 7 -0.63 -11.72 -4.78
N ASN A 8 0.33 -12.13 -3.95
CA ASN A 8 1.73 -12.21 -4.36
C ASN A 8 2.19 -13.63 -4.71
N GLY A 9 1.40 -14.66 -4.38
CA GLY A 9 1.76 -16.05 -4.68
C GLY A 9 2.87 -16.59 -3.77
N GLU A 10 3.73 -17.41 -4.33
CA GLU A 10 4.83 -18.04 -3.59
C GLU A 10 5.88 -17.02 -3.15
N GLY A 11 6.60 -17.34 -2.10
CA GLY A 11 7.69 -16.50 -1.59
C GLY A 11 7.23 -15.39 -0.64
N VAL A 12 5.95 -15.40 -0.23
CA VAL A 12 5.47 -14.43 0.76
C VAL A 12 5.88 -14.84 2.16
N ALA A 13 5.93 -13.87 3.07
CA ALA A 13 6.23 -14.11 4.47
C ALA A 13 5.21 -15.07 5.09
N SER A 14 5.70 -16.01 5.91
CA SER A 14 4.84 -16.87 6.71
C SER A 14 4.08 -16.05 7.76
N PRO A 15 3.01 -16.61 8.37
CA PRO A 15 2.32 -15.93 9.46
C PRO A 15 3.26 -15.51 10.60
N GLN A 16 4.25 -16.34 10.91
CA GLN A 16 5.22 -16.06 11.98
C GLN A 16 6.16 -14.90 11.59
N GLU A 17 6.68 -14.91 10.37
CA GLU A 17 7.53 -13.83 9.88
C GLU A 17 6.78 -12.51 9.82
N ALA A 18 5.55 -12.52 9.34
CA ALA A 18 4.70 -11.34 9.31
C ALA A 18 4.42 -10.80 10.71
N ALA A 19 4.12 -11.69 11.66
CA ALA A 19 3.86 -11.30 13.04
C ALA A 19 5.09 -10.64 13.67
N LEU A 20 6.29 -11.18 13.44
CA LEU A 20 7.53 -10.59 13.92
C LEU A 20 7.77 -9.21 13.32
N ALA A 21 7.55 -9.06 12.01
CA ALA A 21 7.72 -7.78 11.35
C ALA A 21 6.75 -6.72 11.89
N LEU A 22 5.50 -7.09 12.14
CA LEU A 22 4.48 -6.18 12.66
C LEU A 22 4.66 -5.86 14.15
N ALA A 23 5.30 -6.75 14.91
CA ALA A 23 5.56 -6.53 16.33
C ALA A 23 6.64 -5.47 16.60
N HIS A 24 7.52 -5.22 15.64
CA HIS A 24 8.58 -4.24 15.77
C HIS A 24 8.19 -2.92 15.12
N PRO A 25 8.19 -1.80 15.88
CA PRO A 25 7.94 -0.49 15.28
C PRO A 25 8.98 -0.21 14.19
N GLY A 26 8.49 0.07 13.00
CA GLY A 26 9.33 0.37 11.85
C GLY A 26 8.62 1.34 10.93
N PRO A 27 9.20 1.59 9.74
CA PRO A 27 8.62 2.51 8.77
C PRO A 27 7.37 1.98 8.07
N GLU A 28 7.12 0.67 8.14
CA GLU A 28 5.97 0.07 7.47
C GLU A 28 4.67 0.26 8.26
N ARG A 29 3.60 0.56 7.54
CA ARG A 29 2.24 0.62 8.05
C ARG A 29 1.38 -0.36 7.28
N VAL A 30 0.59 -1.17 8.00
CA VAL A 30 -0.30 -2.15 7.38
C VAL A 30 -1.73 -1.85 7.82
N LEU A 31 -2.61 -1.72 6.85
CA LEU A 31 -4.04 -1.53 7.06
C LEU A 31 -4.80 -2.74 6.53
N LEU A 32 -5.77 -3.19 7.31
CA LEU A 32 -6.64 -4.30 6.93
C LEU A 32 -8.07 -3.79 6.81
N ALA A 33 -8.78 -4.29 5.80
CA ALA A 33 -10.20 -4.03 5.63
C ALA A 33 -11.00 -5.31 5.84
N PHE A 34 -12.14 -5.17 6.50
CA PHE A 34 -13.06 -6.27 6.76
C PHE A 34 -14.43 -5.95 6.16
N VAL A 35 -15.06 -6.96 5.58
CA VAL A 35 -16.45 -6.89 5.11
C VAL A 35 -17.20 -8.04 5.77
N ALA A 36 -18.25 -7.72 6.47
CA ALA A 36 -19.06 -8.72 7.23
C ALA A 36 -18.20 -9.59 8.17
N GLY A 37 -17.18 -8.99 8.80
CA GLY A 37 -16.30 -9.67 9.74
C GLY A 37 -15.18 -10.50 9.10
N GLU A 38 -15.11 -10.56 7.78
CA GLU A 38 -14.09 -11.31 7.06
C GLU A 38 -13.05 -10.39 6.42
N PRO A 39 -11.76 -10.78 6.39
CA PRO A 39 -10.74 -9.98 5.72
C PRO A 39 -11.06 -9.80 4.23
N ALA A 40 -11.10 -8.57 3.78
CA ALA A 40 -11.47 -8.22 2.41
C ALA A 40 -10.33 -7.63 1.61
N GLY A 41 -9.35 -7.05 2.26
CA GLY A 41 -8.23 -6.43 1.58
C GLY A 41 -7.20 -5.89 2.55
N PHE A 42 -6.07 -5.43 2.01
CA PHE A 42 -5.03 -4.81 2.81
C PHE A 42 -4.27 -3.76 2.00
N LEU A 43 -3.64 -2.87 2.72
CA LEU A 43 -2.69 -1.90 2.17
C LEU A 43 -1.43 -1.94 3.02
N CYS A 44 -0.29 -2.02 2.36
CA CYS A 44 1.01 -1.80 2.98
C CYS A 44 1.57 -0.47 2.50
N GLY A 45 2.02 0.35 3.44
CA GLY A 45 2.65 1.62 3.15
C GLY A 45 3.99 1.74 3.87
N LEU A 46 4.90 2.49 3.29
CA LEU A 46 6.23 2.69 3.81
C LEU A 46 6.48 4.18 4.04
N LEU A 47 6.83 4.55 5.26
CA LEU A 47 7.27 5.91 5.58
C LEU A 47 8.77 6.00 5.33
N LYS A 48 9.17 6.98 4.51
CA LYS A 48 10.57 7.17 4.12
C LYS A 48 11.07 8.48 4.71
N ARG A 49 12.08 8.38 5.55
CA ARG A 49 12.77 9.54 6.10
C ARG A 49 14.13 9.68 5.43
N SER A 50 14.48 10.90 5.09
CA SER A 50 15.75 11.21 4.48
C SER A 50 16.44 12.34 5.27
N ALA A 51 17.74 12.24 5.42
CA ALA A 51 18.52 13.33 6.01
C ALA A 51 18.49 14.60 5.14
N CYS A 52 18.08 14.47 3.89
CA CYS A 52 18.05 15.60 2.95
C CYS A 52 16.78 16.47 3.07
N TYR A 53 15.73 15.96 3.71
CA TYR A 53 14.44 16.66 3.75
C TYR A 53 13.90 16.74 5.17
N SER A 54 13.24 17.83 5.48
CA SER A 54 12.67 18.05 6.82
C SER A 54 11.41 17.23 7.09
N ARG A 55 10.71 16.83 6.04
CA ARG A 55 9.46 16.06 6.14
C ARG A 55 9.62 14.69 5.49
N PRO A 56 9.00 13.64 6.05
CA PRO A 56 9.03 12.33 5.43
C PRO A 56 8.17 12.29 4.17
N SER A 57 8.47 11.33 3.30
CA SER A 57 7.59 10.91 2.22
C SER A 57 7.03 9.53 2.54
N ALA A 58 6.06 9.07 1.77
CA ALA A 58 5.51 7.74 1.94
C ALA A 58 5.27 7.08 0.58
N GLU A 59 5.15 5.77 0.61
CA GLU A 59 4.88 4.97 -0.57
C GLU A 59 3.85 3.90 -0.23
N VAL A 60 2.85 3.73 -1.10
CA VAL A 60 1.98 2.56 -1.05
C VAL A 60 2.71 1.44 -1.78
N THR A 61 3.12 0.42 -1.04
CA THR A 61 3.88 -0.70 -1.58
C THR A 61 3.00 -1.85 -2.03
N GLU A 62 1.86 -2.06 -1.35
CA GLU A 62 0.91 -3.11 -1.68
C GLU A 62 -0.51 -2.61 -1.44
N LEU A 63 -1.41 -2.92 -2.36
CA LEU A 63 -2.85 -2.66 -2.21
C LEU A 63 -3.62 -3.77 -2.89
N TYR A 64 -4.37 -4.54 -2.11
CA TYR A 64 -5.12 -5.67 -2.61
C TYR A 64 -6.51 -5.75 -1.99
N VAL A 65 -7.49 -6.06 -2.83
CA VAL A 65 -8.86 -6.36 -2.42
C VAL A 65 -9.25 -7.69 -3.04
N CYS A 66 -9.77 -8.61 -2.25
CA CYS A 66 -10.17 -9.92 -2.76
C CYS A 66 -11.28 -9.77 -3.81
N PRO A 67 -11.34 -10.68 -4.82
CA PRO A 67 -12.26 -10.52 -5.95
C PRO A 67 -13.73 -10.36 -5.56
N GLY A 68 -14.19 -11.07 -4.52
CA GLY A 68 -15.57 -11.00 -4.06
C GLY A 68 -15.94 -9.70 -3.36
N CYS A 69 -14.96 -8.87 -3.01
CA CYS A 69 -15.15 -7.61 -2.28
C CYS A 69 -14.85 -6.39 -3.15
N ARG A 70 -14.53 -6.58 -4.41
CA ARG A 70 -14.22 -5.48 -5.34
C ARG A 70 -15.50 -4.71 -5.70
N ARG A 71 -15.32 -3.47 -6.15
CA ARG A 71 -16.39 -2.53 -6.52
C ARG A 71 -17.28 -2.11 -5.34
N GLN A 72 -16.80 -2.29 -4.10
CA GLN A 72 -17.51 -1.86 -2.88
C GLN A 72 -16.78 -0.70 -2.20
N GLY A 73 -15.79 -0.10 -2.86
CA GLY A 73 -15.04 1.02 -2.30
C GLY A 73 -14.00 0.63 -1.26
N VAL A 74 -13.65 -0.64 -1.13
CA VAL A 74 -12.68 -1.12 -0.12
C VAL A 74 -11.28 -0.54 -0.39
N ALA A 75 -10.81 -0.60 -1.64
CA ALA A 75 -9.51 -0.05 -2.01
C ALA A 75 -9.44 1.46 -1.74
N ARG A 76 -10.50 2.17 -2.08
CA ARG A 76 -10.60 3.61 -1.82
C ARG A 76 -10.55 3.91 -0.34
N GLN A 77 -11.28 3.17 0.49
CA GLN A 77 -11.29 3.38 1.94
C GLN A 77 -9.93 3.11 2.56
N LEU A 78 -9.25 2.04 2.13
CA LEU A 78 -7.89 1.74 2.57
C LEU A 78 -6.94 2.88 2.22
N LEU A 79 -7.02 3.37 1.00
CA LEU A 79 -6.14 4.45 0.53
C LEU A 79 -6.44 5.76 1.24
N GLU A 80 -7.71 6.11 1.43
CA GLU A 80 -8.10 7.29 2.20
C GLU A 80 -7.58 7.25 3.63
N ALA A 81 -7.70 6.10 4.31
CA ALA A 81 -7.22 5.93 5.66
C ALA A 81 -5.70 6.07 5.73
N PHE A 82 -4.98 5.54 4.75
CA PHE A 82 -3.52 5.69 4.69
C PHE A 82 -3.11 7.14 4.46
N LEU A 83 -3.77 7.83 3.53
CA LEU A 83 -3.48 9.23 3.26
C LEU A 83 -3.75 10.12 4.48
N ASP A 84 -4.82 9.84 5.22
CA ASP A 84 -5.13 10.58 6.45
C ASP A 84 -4.07 10.35 7.52
N ALA A 85 -3.61 9.10 7.69
CA ALA A 85 -2.52 8.79 8.62
C ALA A 85 -1.23 9.52 8.21
N CYS A 86 -0.92 9.55 6.93
CA CYS A 86 0.24 10.27 6.40
C CYS A 86 0.16 11.77 6.70
N ARG A 87 -1.01 12.38 6.53
CA ARG A 87 -1.19 13.80 6.86
C ARG A 87 -0.93 14.07 8.34
N GLN A 88 -1.41 13.19 9.21
CA GLN A 88 -1.20 13.32 10.65
C GLN A 88 0.28 13.19 11.04
N GLU A 89 1.05 12.40 10.30
CA GLU A 89 2.48 12.22 10.54
C GLU A 89 3.36 13.25 9.81
N GLY A 90 2.77 14.22 9.14
CA GLY A 90 3.50 15.29 8.46
C GLY A 90 4.13 14.88 7.14
N VAL A 91 3.67 13.81 6.53
CA VAL A 91 4.17 13.33 5.24
C VAL A 91 3.93 14.39 4.16
N GLU A 92 4.96 14.65 3.36
CA GLU A 92 4.92 15.66 2.30
C GLU A 92 4.21 15.16 1.05
N ALA A 93 4.52 13.92 0.64
CA ALA A 93 3.98 13.34 -0.58
C ALA A 93 3.90 11.82 -0.45
N VAL A 94 2.93 11.23 -1.14
CA VAL A 94 2.75 9.78 -1.20
C VAL A 94 2.88 9.34 -2.65
N THR A 95 3.70 8.31 -2.88
CA THR A 95 3.87 7.70 -4.19
C THR A 95 3.25 6.31 -4.21
N VAL A 96 2.90 5.85 -5.40
CA VAL A 96 2.45 4.49 -5.65
C VAL A 96 3.00 4.03 -6.99
N LEU A 97 3.46 2.78 -7.02
CA LEU A 97 3.91 2.14 -8.26
C LEU A 97 2.86 1.12 -8.68
N THR A 98 2.54 1.12 -9.95
CA THR A 98 1.63 0.13 -10.54
C THR A 98 2.12 -0.21 -11.94
N GLY A 99 1.72 -1.40 -12.44
CA GLY A 99 2.06 -1.78 -13.80
C GLY A 99 1.49 -0.82 -14.83
N GLU A 100 2.24 -0.58 -15.89
CA GLU A 100 1.82 0.31 -16.98
C GLU A 100 0.52 -0.15 -17.66
N ASP A 101 0.26 -1.45 -17.61
CA ASP A 101 -0.93 -2.08 -18.20
C ASP A 101 -2.08 -2.24 -17.19
N ASN A 102 -1.90 -1.84 -15.94
CA ASN A 102 -2.94 -1.96 -14.93
C ASN A 102 -3.86 -0.73 -14.94
N ALA A 103 -4.72 -0.67 -15.95
CA ALA A 103 -5.63 0.45 -16.14
C ALA A 103 -6.62 0.68 -14.99
N PRO A 104 -7.21 -0.37 -14.37
CA PRO A 104 -8.11 -0.16 -13.24
C PRO A 104 -7.42 0.50 -12.03
N ALA A 105 -6.20 0.09 -11.72
CA ALA A 105 -5.43 0.68 -10.62
C ALA A 105 -5.08 2.13 -10.91
N GLN A 106 -4.61 2.42 -12.13
CA GLN A 106 -4.29 3.78 -12.54
C GLN A 106 -5.52 4.70 -12.46
N ALA A 107 -6.68 4.21 -12.88
CA ALA A 107 -7.92 4.96 -12.82
C ALA A 107 -8.32 5.28 -11.37
N LEU A 108 -8.16 4.31 -10.45
CA LEU A 108 -8.40 4.55 -9.02
C LEU A 108 -7.48 5.64 -8.48
N TYR A 109 -6.17 5.53 -8.75
CA TYR A 109 -5.20 6.50 -8.24
C TYR A 109 -5.46 7.89 -8.77
N GLN A 110 -5.80 8.02 -10.05
CA GLN A 110 -6.13 9.31 -10.64
C GLN A 110 -7.39 9.92 -10.00
N ARG A 111 -8.42 9.11 -9.75
CA ARG A 111 -9.62 9.57 -9.04
C ARG A 111 -9.32 10.01 -7.60
N MET A 112 -8.30 9.44 -6.99
CA MET A 112 -7.86 9.79 -5.63
C MET A 112 -6.89 10.97 -5.58
N GLY A 113 -6.61 11.58 -6.73
CA GLY A 113 -5.76 12.77 -6.81
C GLY A 113 -4.29 12.49 -7.12
N PHE A 114 -3.92 11.24 -7.39
CA PHE A 114 -2.57 10.93 -7.84
C PHE A 114 -2.42 11.28 -9.32
N SER A 115 -1.22 11.69 -9.69
CA SER A 115 -0.86 11.96 -11.08
C SER A 115 0.50 11.34 -11.39
N PRO A 116 0.79 11.05 -12.67
CA PRO A 116 2.10 10.55 -13.05
C PRO A 116 3.21 11.50 -12.58
N SER A 117 4.26 10.95 -11.97
CA SER A 117 5.34 11.76 -11.41
C SER A 117 6.34 12.26 -12.48
N GLY A 118 6.37 11.60 -13.62
CA GLY A 118 7.36 11.88 -14.65
C GLY A 118 8.72 11.23 -14.40
N GLU A 119 8.87 10.49 -13.31
CA GLU A 119 10.12 9.82 -12.97
C GLU A 119 10.19 8.43 -13.56
N ALA A 120 11.38 8.03 -14.01
CA ALA A 120 11.63 6.66 -14.46
C ALA A 120 11.98 5.78 -13.27
N HIS A 121 11.49 4.55 -13.29
CA HIS A 121 11.78 3.55 -12.28
C HIS A 121 12.77 2.54 -12.83
N PHE A 122 13.90 2.35 -12.15
CA PHE A 122 14.92 1.38 -12.53
C PHE A 122 15.04 0.31 -11.47
N GLU A 123 15.26 -0.92 -11.90
CA GLU A 123 15.38 -2.07 -11.02
C GLU A 123 16.53 -2.96 -11.45
N GLN A 124 17.25 -3.53 -10.49
CA GLN A 124 18.28 -4.53 -10.71
C GLN A 124 18.09 -5.66 -9.71
N GLY A 125 17.93 -6.89 -10.19
CA GLY A 125 17.91 -8.06 -9.33
C GLY A 125 19.30 -8.38 -8.79
N LEU A 126 19.37 -8.86 -7.56
CA LEU A 126 20.62 -9.20 -6.91
C LEU A 126 20.72 -10.69 -6.59
#